data_a3963232f91c6fc10c5575c3554d376d
#
_entry.id   a3963232f91c6fc10c5575c3554d376d
#
_cell.length_a   1.000
_cell.length_b   1.000
_cell.length_c   1.000
_cell.angle_alpha   90.00
_cell.angle_beta   90.00
_cell.angle_gamma   90.00
#
_symmetry.space_group_name_H-M   'P 1'
#
loop_
_entity.id
_entity.type
_entity.pdbx_description
1 polymer ?
#
loop_
_entity_poly.entity_id
_entity_poly.type
_entity_poly.pdbx_seq_one_letter_code
_entity_poly.pdbx_strand_id
1 'polypeptide(L)'
;MTDATATVDRYLAALNEPDADTRRALIEQAWTPHGSLTDPPIEGAGHDGLATVGDVLHEHYAGHRFERTSAVDAHHGRYRFAWALVGPDGTTAVTGMDTGVLADDGRVGEVVTSCCRM
;
A
#
# COMPACT_ATOMS: atom_id res chain seq x y z
N MET A 1 -21.60 -0.25 -3.07
CA MET A 1 -20.88 0.86 -2.38
C MET A 1 -19.48 0.41 -2.07
N THR A 2 -18.50 1.22 -2.40
CA THR A 2 -17.10 0.91 -2.14
C THR A 2 -16.77 1.13 -0.67
N ASP A 3 -16.19 0.11 -0.03
CA ASP A 3 -15.67 0.23 1.32
C ASP A 3 -14.19 0.56 1.25
N ALA A 4 -13.85 1.83 1.47
CA ALA A 4 -12.47 2.30 1.41
C ALA A 4 -11.56 1.59 2.41
N THR A 5 -12.07 1.30 3.61
CA THR A 5 -11.30 0.59 4.61
C THR A 5 -10.91 -0.81 4.14
N ALA A 6 -11.87 -1.54 3.57
CA ALA A 6 -11.59 -2.87 3.03
C ALA A 6 -10.58 -2.83 1.88
N THR A 7 -10.68 -1.82 1.02
CA THR A 7 -9.75 -1.64 -0.10
C THR A 7 -8.33 -1.36 0.42
N VAL A 8 -8.19 -0.46 1.39
CA VAL A 8 -6.90 -0.14 2.01
C VAL A 8 -6.31 -1.38 2.66
N ASP A 9 -7.10 -2.11 3.43
CA ASP A 9 -6.61 -3.31 4.11
C ASP A 9 -6.15 -4.37 3.11
N ARG A 10 -6.82 -4.47 1.95
CA ARG A 10 -6.39 -5.39 0.89
C ARG A 10 -5.04 -5.01 0.30
N TYR A 11 -4.80 -3.73 0.00
CA TYR A 11 -3.51 -3.40 -0.59
C TYR A 11 -2.37 -3.43 0.43
N LEU A 12 -2.62 -3.14 1.69
CA LEU A 12 -1.62 -3.34 2.73
C LEU A 12 -1.28 -4.83 2.88
N ALA A 13 -2.29 -5.70 2.84
CA ALA A 13 -2.07 -7.15 2.87
C ALA A 13 -1.23 -7.62 1.66
N ALA A 14 -1.49 -7.03 0.48
CA ALA A 14 -0.71 -7.34 -0.71
C ALA A 14 0.77 -6.96 -0.52
N LEU A 15 1.03 -5.77 -0.02
CA LEU A 15 2.40 -5.33 0.22
C LEU A 15 3.09 -6.12 1.33
N ASN A 16 2.32 -6.61 2.30
CA ASN A 16 2.86 -7.40 3.42
C ASN A 16 3.17 -8.84 3.05
N GLU A 17 2.64 -9.37 1.94
CA GLU A 17 2.82 -10.76 1.57
C GLU A 17 4.28 -11.05 1.20
N PRO A 18 4.96 -11.99 1.90
CA PRO A 18 6.37 -12.27 1.61
C PRO A 18 6.60 -13.11 0.35
N ASP A 19 5.63 -13.92 -0.06
CA ASP A 19 5.76 -14.74 -1.27
C ASP A 19 5.47 -13.90 -2.52
N ALA A 20 6.45 -13.80 -3.43
CA ALA A 20 6.36 -12.92 -4.59
C ALA A 20 5.19 -13.26 -5.51
N ASP A 21 4.92 -14.54 -5.74
CA ASP A 21 3.82 -14.95 -6.62
C ASP A 21 2.45 -14.66 -5.99
N THR A 22 2.30 -14.96 -4.71
CA THR A 22 1.08 -14.65 -3.96
C THR A 22 0.87 -13.14 -3.87
N ARG A 23 1.96 -12.40 -3.61
CA ARG A 23 1.92 -10.93 -3.56
C ARG A 23 1.44 -10.35 -4.89
N ARG A 24 1.94 -10.86 -6.01
CA ARG A 24 1.52 -10.41 -7.35
C ARG A 24 0.02 -10.61 -7.53
N ALA A 25 -0.52 -11.76 -7.16
CA ALA A 25 -1.95 -12.03 -7.27
C ALA A 25 -2.77 -11.06 -6.41
N LEU A 26 -2.30 -10.75 -5.21
CA LEU A 26 -2.98 -9.81 -4.32
C LEU A 26 -2.92 -8.38 -4.86
N ILE A 27 -1.80 -7.99 -5.47
CA ILE A 27 -1.67 -6.68 -6.12
C ILE A 27 -2.70 -6.55 -7.25
N GLU A 28 -2.87 -7.58 -8.06
CA GLU A 28 -3.86 -7.57 -9.16
C GLU A 28 -5.28 -7.39 -8.65
N GLN A 29 -5.57 -7.88 -7.46
CA GLN A 29 -6.89 -7.72 -6.84
C GLN A 29 -7.07 -6.34 -6.22
N ALA A 30 -6.00 -5.73 -5.71
CA ALA A 30 -6.08 -4.49 -4.95
C ALA A 30 -5.98 -3.23 -5.81
N TRP A 31 -5.18 -3.25 -6.87
CA TRP A 31 -5.00 -2.12 -7.79
C TRP A 31 -5.62 -2.40 -9.15
N THR A 32 -6.08 -1.31 -9.79
CA THR A 32 -6.48 -1.39 -11.20
C THR A 32 -5.25 -1.72 -12.07
N PRO A 33 -5.46 -2.17 -13.34
CA PRO A 33 -4.32 -2.49 -14.23
C PRO A 33 -3.36 -1.32 -14.47
N HIS A 34 -3.83 -0.08 -14.31
CA HIS A 34 -3.02 1.12 -14.46
C HIS A 34 -2.75 1.81 -13.13
N GLY A 35 -3.00 1.12 -12.03
CA GLY A 35 -2.80 1.66 -10.69
C GLY A 35 -1.34 2.01 -10.42
N SER A 36 -1.13 2.91 -9.47
CA SER A 36 0.21 3.39 -9.17
C SER A 36 0.42 3.58 -7.66
N LEU A 37 1.70 3.59 -7.28
CA LEU A 37 2.12 3.94 -5.93
C LEU A 37 3.35 4.83 -6.06
N THR A 38 3.31 5.97 -5.39
CA THR A 38 4.42 6.93 -5.39
C THR A 38 4.83 7.20 -3.95
N ASP A 39 6.05 6.82 -3.61
CA ASP A 39 6.69 7.06 -2.31
C ASP A 39 8.16 7.34 -2.59
N PRO A 40 8.50 8.58 -3.00
CA PRO A 40 9.87 8.85 -3.46
C PRO A 40 10.94 8.41 -2.46
N PRO A 41 12.01 7.76 -2.90
CA PRO A 41 12.36 7.49 -4.30
C PRO A 41 11.72 6.23 -4.89
N ILE A 42 10.83 5.57 -4.16
CA ILE A 42 10.16 4.34 -4.60
C ILE A 42 8.90 4.74 -5.36
N GLU A 43 8.74 4.23 -6.57
CA GLU A 43 7.50 4.44 -7.33
C GLU A 43 7.31 3.32 -8.34
N GLY A 44 6.05 3.01 -8.61
CA GLY A 44 5.69 2.00 -9.59
C GLY A 44 4.32 2.25 -10.17
N ALA A 45 4.14 1.91 -11.42
CA ALA A 45 2.87 2.03 -12.13
C ALA A 45 2.56 0.73 -12.86
N GLY A 46 1.28 0.37 -12.88
CA GLY A 46 0.82 -0.90 -13.43
C GLY A 46 1.16 -2.06 -12.50
N HIS A 47 0.58 -3.22 -12.78
CA HIS A 47 0.80 -4.40 -11.92
C HIS A 47 2.28 -4.82 -11.89
N ASP A 48 2.99 -4.69 -13.01
CA ASP A 48 4.42 -5.02 -13.05
C ASP A 48 5.24 -4.05 -12.18
N GLY A 49 4.96 -2.75 -12.30
CA GLY A 49 5.64 -1.74 -11.47
C GLY A 49 5.35 -1.90 -9.99
N LEU A 50 4.11 -2.22 -9.65
CA LEU A 50 3.73 -2.47 -8.25
C LEU A 50 4.39 -3.73 -7.71
N ALA A 51 4.52 -4.77 -8.53
CA ALA A 51 5.24 -5.98 -8.14
C ALA A 51 6.70 -5.67 -7.82
N THR A 52 7.34 -4.83 -8.64
CA THR A 52 8.70 -4.38 -8.39
C THR A 52 8.82 -3.60 -7.08
N VAL A 53 7.86 -2.72 -6.80
CA VAL A 53 7.81 -2.00 -5.51
C VAL A 53 7.76 -2.99 -4.35
N GLY A 54 6.90 -4.00 -4.44
CA GLY A 54 6.81 -5.04 -3.41
C GLY A 54 8.12 -5.79 -3.21
N ASP A 55 8.80 -6.15 -4.30
CA ASP A 55 10.09 -6.83 -4.23
C ASP A 55 11.14 -5.95 -3.52
N VAL A 56 11.20 -4.66 -3.86
CA VAL A 56 12.13 -3.71 -3.25
C VAL A 56 11.86 -3.56 -1.75
N LEU A 57 10.58 -3.46 -1.36
CA LEU A 57 10.20 -3.33 0.04
C LEU A 57 10.61 -4.56 0.84
N HIS A 58 10.38 -5.76 0.31
CA HIS A 58 10.76 -7.00 1.00
C HIS A 58 12.27 -7.21 1.04
N GLU A 59 13.00 -6.68 0.08
CA GLU A 59 14.46 -6.73 0.07
C GLU A 59 15.05 -5.83 1.15
N HIS A 60 14.55 -4.58 1.26
CA HIS A 60 15.10 -3.58 2.18
C HIS A 60 14.54 -3.67 3.59
N TYR A 61 13.34 -4.19 3.73
CA TYR A 61 12.64 -4.29 5.02
C TYR A 61 12.15 -5.72 5.26
N ALA A 62 13.04 -6.68 5.13
CA ALA A 62 12.71 -8.09 5.37
C ALA A 62 12.09 -8.29 6.75
N GLY A 63 10.99 -9.02 6.82
CA GLY A 63 10.30 -9.30 8.06
C GLY A 63 9.47 -8.16 8.62
N HIS A 64 9.47 -6.99 7.94
CA HIS A 64 8.64 -5.86 8.35
C HIS A 64 7.24 -5.99 7.76
N ARG A 65 6.29 -5.30 8.38
CA ARG A 65 4.93 -5.27 7.86
C ARG A 65 4.29 -3.90 8.10
N PHE A 66 3.41 -3.52 7.19
CA PHE A 66 2.63 -2.30 7.33
C PHE A 66 1.43 -2.56 8.23
N GLU A 67 1.19 -1.63 9.15
CA GLU A 67 0.00 -1.65 10.02
C GLU A 67 -0.70 -0.31 9.88
N ARG A 68 -2.00 -0.35 9.67
CA ARG A 68 -2.81 0.87 9.66
C ARG A 68 -2.94 1.39 11.09
N THR A 69 -2.61 2.65 11.31
CA THR A 69 -2.61 3.25 12.65
C THR A 69 -3.72 4.26 12.86
N SER A 70 -4.55 4.51 11.85
CA SER A 70 -5.70 5.40 11.95
C SER A 70 -6.89 4.80 11.23
N ALA A 71 -8.08 5.38 11.46
CA ALA A 71 -9.23 5.10 10.60
C ALA A 71 -8.95 5.61 9.19
N VAL A 72 -9.63 5.03 8.21
CA VAL A 72 -9.57 5.51 6.83
C VAL A 72 -10.62 6.61 6.68
N ASP A 73 -10.15 7.81 6.32
CA ASP A 73 -11.02 8.95 6.04
C ASP A 73 -11.25 8.99 4.54
N ALA A 74 -12.49 8.83 4.10
CA ALA A 74 -12.80 8.70 2.68
C ALA A 74 -14.04 9.48 2.29
N HIS A 75 -13.97 10.16 1.13
CA HIS A 75 -15.10 10.81 0.50
C HIS A 75 -14.80 11.08 -0.98
N HIS A 76 -15.83 11.10 -1.79
CA HIS A 76 -15.72 11.46 -3.22
C HIS A 76 -14.66 10.64 -3.98
N GLY A 77 -14.54 9.34 -3.64
CA GLY A 77 -13.59 8.46 -4.30
C GLY A 77 -12.13 8.68 -3.90
N ARG A 78 -11.89 9.45 -2.84
CA ARG A 78 -10.54 9.69 -2.31
C ARG A 78 -10.47 9.24 -0.87
N TYR A 79 -9.25 8.89 -0.41
CA TYR A 79 -9.05 8.44 0.97
C TYR A 79 -7.70 8.90 1.50
N ARG A 80 -7.57 8.86 2.82
CA ARG A 80 -6.29 9.02 3.51
C ARG A 80 -6.30 8.22 4.80
N PHE A 81 -5.14 7.80 5.23
CA PHE A 81 -4.94 7.12 6.51
C PHE A 81 -3.47 7.16 6.90
N ALA A 82 -3.19 6.89 8.18
CA ALA A 82 -1.83 6.78 8.70
C ALA A 82 -1.45 5.31 8.85
N TRP A 83 -0.16 5.03 8.70
CA TRP A 83 0.39 3.69 8.84
C TRP A 83 1.75 3.71 9.54
N ALA A 84 2.16 2.54 10.04
CA ALA A 84 3.50 2.30 10.57
C ALA A 84 4.07 1.06 9.88
N LEU A 85 5.37 1.08 9.61
CA LEU A 85 6.11 -0.08 9.15
C LEU A 85 6.83 -0.66 10.37
N VAL A 86 6.43 -1.87 10.76
CA VAL A 86 6.84 -2.50 12.02
C VAL A 86 7.75 -3.67 11.73
N GLY A 87 8.90 -3.70 12.41
CA GLY A 87 9.88 -4.77 12.25
C GLY A 87 9.51 -6.03 13.01
N PRO A 88 10.26 -7.12 12.76
CA PRO A 88 9.98 -8.41 13.42
C PRO A 88 10.07 -8.39 14.93
N ASP A 89 10.80 -7.42 15.49
CA ASP A 89 10.91 -7.25 16.94
C ASP A 89 9.81 -6.34 17.52
N GLY A 90 8.88 -5.86 16.69
CA GLY A 90 7.82 -4.96 17.11
C GLY A 90 8.20 -3.49 17.09
N THR A 91 9.43 -3.15 16.72
CA THR A 91 9.89 -1.76 16.65
C THR A 91 9.39 -1.09 15.38
N THR A 92 8.84 0.10 15.49
CA THR A 92 8.42 0.90 14.34
C THR A 92 9.64 1.48 13.63
N ALA A 93 9.82 1.11 12.37
CA ALA A 93 10.94 1.61 11.57
C ALA A 93 10.60 2.92 10.87
N VAL A 94 9.38 3.04 10.34
CA VAL A 94 8.92 4.20 9.56
C VAL A 94 7.45 4.43 9.84
N THR A 95 7.04 5.69 9.87
CA THR A 95 5.61 6.05 9.88
C THR A 95 5.33 6.92 8.67
N GLY A 96 4.10 6.91 8.23
CA GLY A 96 3.70 7.74 7.10
C GLY A 96 2.19 7.84 6.95
N MET A 97 1.79 8.51 5.89
CA MET A 97 0.40 8.64 5.48
C MET A 97 0.27 8.31 4.01
N ASP A 98 -0.80 7.63 3.67
CA ASP A 98 -1.20 7.41 2.29
C ASP A 98 -2.42 8.25 1.97
N THR A 99 -2.42 8.83 0.79
CA THR A 99 -3.62 9.39 0.16
C THR A 99 -3.82 8.65 -1.15
N GLY A 100 -5.06 8.45 -1.54
CA GLY A 100 -5.31 7.71 -2.75
C GLY A 100 -6.63 8.01 -3.41
N VAL A 101 -6.79 7.40 -4.59
CA VAL A 101 -7.99 7.51 -5.41
C VAL A 101 -8.53 6.12 -5.63
N LEU A 102 -9.83 5.95 -5.39
CA LEU A 102 -10.53 4.69 -5.62
C LEU A 102 -11.13 4.68 -7.03
N ALA A 103 -10.98 3.56 -7.72
CA ALA A 103 -11.64 3.35 -8.99
C ALA A 103 -13.10 2.93 -8.79
N ASP A 104 -13.88 2.99 -9.84
CA ASP A 104 -15.32 2.66 -9.79
C ASP A 104 -15.59 1.23 -9.33
N ASP A 105 -14.65 0.31 -9.60
CA ASP A 105 -14.79 -1.10 -9.20
C ASP A 105 -14.32 -1.37 -7.76
N GLY A 106 -13.93 -0.33 -7.03
CA GLY A 106 -13.50 -0.45 -5.65
C GLY A 106 -12.03 -0.76 -5.46
N ARG A 107 -11.27 -0.91 -6.56
CA ARG A 107 -9.81 -1.09 -6.48
C ARG A 107 -9.13 0.28 -6.43
N VAL A 108 -7.88 0.28 -6.00
CA VAL A 108 -7.09 1.51 -5.93
C VAL A 108 -6.61 1.91 -7.31
N GLY A 109 -6.78 3.18 -7.67
CA GLY A 109 -6.23 3.74 -8.89
C GLY A 109 -4.88 4.41 -8.67
N GLU A 110 -4.72 5.05 -7.51
CA GLU A 110 -3.48 5.78 -7.22
C GLU A 110 -3.26 5.82 -5.71
N VAL A 111 -2.02 5.59 -5.29
CA VAL A 111 -1.59 5.79 -3.91
C VAL A 111 -0.42 6.76 -3.92
N VAL A 112 -0.49 7.80 -3.11
CA VAL A 112 0.62 8.71 -2.86
C VAL A 112 0.98 8.61 -1.38
N THR A 113 2.22 8.26 -1.11
CA THR A 113 2.71 8.07 0.25
C THR A 113 3.56 9.26 0.68
N SER A 114 3.27 9.77 1.87
CA SER A 114 4.08 10.79 2.52
C SER A 114 4.70 10.17 3.75
N CYS A 115 6.02 10.11 3.78
CA CYS A 115 6.74 9.50 4.89
C CYS A 115 7.20 10.58 5.86
N CYS A 116 6.97 10.36 7.16
CA CYS A 116 7.42 11.26 8.21
C CYS A 116 8.89 10.97 8.49
N ARG A 117 9.75 11.78 7.93
CA ARG A 117 11.19 11.67 8.16
C ARG A 117 11.63 12.68 9.17
N MET A 118 12.49 12.22 10.01
CA MET A 118 13.11 13.10 11.02
C MET A 118 14.45 13.60 10.51
#